data_cf9c961312d74785aa44d89bf2deed34
#
_entry.id   cf9c961312d74785aa44d89bf2deed34
#
_cell.length_a   1.000
_cell.length_b   1.000
_cell.length_c   1.000
_cell.angle_alpha   90.00
_cell.angle_beta   90.00
_cell.angle_gamma   90.00
#
_symmetry.space_group_name_H-M   'P 1'
#
loop_
_entity.id
_entity.type
_entity.pdbx_description
1 polymer ?
#
loop_
_entity_poly.entity_id
_entity_poly.type
_entity_poly.pdbx_seq_one_letter_code
_entity_poly.pdbx_strand_id
1 'polypeptide(L)'
;MTQFNYCKTTFCRHLLFLVLALSFGFTAQAKDNSITLPPTSPHFGPSQINVIFDHYTPGSRERVRINLYNGAFRGGPYDTKLRKNADGTQGFAITENLVLPTQADLKIGKRAIPIIMVPEGKLTITLDSANVKFDGDYAALCTELQTVKDNLETSGRTFFDDIRGMTPLQYKQFIVDTYQANKKAIDKAAVSKACKTYARVQLDINYIGHLLGYKTYLSMSNMISKDSTAQKNLETPIDSVSYFKGLSKMSILRSVNQRYYPYYCELDNKPLGIHIINDELSDNLIKADKYGKKLTSSNPFMPAPNTPLSEEELQAAKTEITCKPVLQLLLAKNEQVAQKAKADAEASKKLREEAAAKGTFSIVDIPEKMAAGKIIETLIAPYKGKTILIDFWNTWCMPCRTAMKSIKPIKEEMKDIVYIYIADATSPIDKWNEMIPDIHGIHTRISNPQSTELSKQYNFDAIPTYVIIDKQGHKIYQHTGFPGIEALKEALTNANK
;
A
#
# COMPACT_ATOMS: atom_id res chain seq x y z
N MET A 1 5.42 39.99 -28.20
CA MET A 1 6.16 40.80 -27.21
C MET A 1 5.27 40.92 -25.98
N THR A 2 5.52 40.15 -24.98
CA THR A 2 5.21 40.43 -23.55
C THR A 2 5.89 39.35 -22.74
N GLN A 3 6.98 39.76 -22.12
CA GLN A 3 7.80 38.96 -21.20
C GLN A 3 7.03 38.74 -19.93
N PHE A 4 6.89 37.48 -19.52
CA PHE A 4 6.49 37.15 -18.15
C PHE A 4 7.75 37.12 -17.26
N ASN A 5 7.96 38.21 -16.54
CA ASN A 5 8.89 38.28 -15.42
C ASN A 5 8.35 37.43 -14.26
N TYR A 6 8.99 36.31 -14.00
CA TYR A 6 8.82 35.59 -12.75
C TYR A 6 9.58 36.32 -11.63
N CYS A 7 8.80 36.86 -10.71
CA CYS A 7 9.22 37.68 -9.59
C CYS A 7 10.07 36.87 -8.59
N LYS A 8 11.33 37.28 -8.44
CA LYS A 8 12.20 36.93 -7.31
C LYS A 8 11.74 37.69 -6.07
N THR A 9 10.81 37.14 -5.30
CA THR A 9 10.45 37.71 -3.99
C THR A 9 10.12 36.64 -2.98
N THR A 10 11.12 35.90 -2.52
CA THR A 10 11.06 35.19 -1.22
C THR A 10 12.47 35.11 -0.59
N PHE A 11 13.28 36.17 -0.72
CA PHE A 11 14.61 36.20 -0.11
C PHE A 11 14.77 37.39 0.85
N CYS A 12 13.72 37.88 1.47
CA CYS A 12 13.81 38.97 2.44
C CYS A 12 12.76 38.85 3.54
N ARG A 13 12.90 37.86 4.41
CA ARG A 13 12.18 37.85 5.72
C ARG A 13 12.83 36.93 6.77
N HIS A 14 14.15 37.02 6.94
CA HIS A 14 14.81 36.51 8.15
C HIS A 14 16.08 37.31 8.42
N LEU A 15 15.92 38.63 8.58
CA LEU A 15 16.95 39.47 9.16
C LEU A 15 16.26 40.47 10.05
N LEU A 16 15.88 40.10 11.27
CA LEU A 16 15.72 40.92 12.45
C LEU A 16 15.25 40.03 13.63
N PHE A 17 16.18 39.34 14.28
CA PHE A 17 16.16 38.99 15.71
C PHE A 17 17.56 38.48 16.07
N LEU A 18 18.47 39.45 16.11
CA LEU A 18 19.76 39.30 16.78
C LEU A 18 19.74 40.37 17.86
N VAL A 19 20.00 39.92 19.04
CA VAL A 19 20.30 40.61 20.32
C VAL A 19 19.33 40.20 21.42
N LEU A 20 19.74 39.12 22.08
CA LEU A 20 19.80 38.89 23.55
C LEU A 20 20.07 37.38 23.78
N ALA A 21 21.27 36.95 23.51
CA ALA A 21 21.78 35.67 24.03
C ALA A 21 22.61 36.00 25.26
N LEU A 22 22.00 35.96 26.42
CA LEU A 22 22.67 35.81 27.69
C LEU A 22 23.32 34.44 27.70
N SER A 23 24.64 34.47 27.86
CA SER A 23 25.58 33.40 28.17
C SER A 23 25.01 32.28 29.04
N PHE A 24 24.51 31.20 28.42
CA PHE A 24 24.61 29.86 28.97
C PHE A 24 25.59 29.10 28.09
N GLY A 25 26.76 28.81 28.68
CA GLY A 25 27.77 27.98 28.07
C GLY A 25 27.19 26.58 27.78
N PHE A 26 26.66 26.38 26.60
CA PHE A 26 26.51 25.05 26.05
C PHE A 26 27.89 24.58 25.66
N THR A 27 28.56 23.94 26.57
CA THR A 27 29.61 22.94 26.22
C THR A 27 28.94 22.02 25.21
N ALA A 28 29.42 22.05 23.96
CA ALA A 28 29.11 21.01 22.99
C ALA A 28 29.60 19.70 23.59
N GLN A 29 28.77 19.04 24.35
CA GLN A 29 29.03 17.70 24.88
C GLN A 29 29.18 16.85 23.61
N ALA A 30 30.40 16.32 23.41
CA ALA A 30 30.68 15.36 22.37
C ALA A 30 29.58 14.28 22.44
N LYS A 31 28.63 14.31 21.49
CA LYS A 31 27.56 13.33 21.47
C LYS A 31 28.22 11.97 21.35
N ASP A 32 27.91 11.18 22.32
CA ASP A 32 28.45 9.87 22.62
C ASP A 32 28.58 8.98 21.37
N ASN A 33 29.76 8.38 21.20
CA ASN A 33 30.05 7.37 20.18
C ASN A 33 29.28 6.03 20.39
N SER A 34 28.33 6.00 21.31
CA SER A 34 27.57 4.79 21.69
C SER A 34 26.50 4.37 20.72
N ILE A 35 26.04 5.26 19.78
CA ILE A 35 25.04 4.88 18.78
C ILE A 35 25.70 4.01 17.72
N THR A 36 25.32 2.73 17.72
CA THR A 36 25.82 1.73 16.77
C THR A 36 24.83 1.51 15.63
N LEU A 37 25.35 1.08 14.48
CA LEU A 37 24.52 0.62 13.37
C LEU A 37 23.94 -0.77 13.71
N PRO A 38 22.72 -1.07 13.23
CA PRO A 38 22.16 -2.40 13.32
C PRO A 38 23.06 -3.45 12.63
N PRO A 39 23.06 -4.71 13.12
CA PRO A 39 23.87 -5.78 12.54
C PRO A 39 23.42 -6.10 11.13
N THR A 40 24.34 -6.54 10.27
CA THR A 40 24.07 -6.85 8.85
C THR A 40 23.94 -8.34 8.57
N SER A 41 24.24 -9.21 9.54
CA SER A 41 24.07 -10.65 9.39
C SER A 41 22.60 -11.04 9.45
N PRO A 42 22.15 -11.96 8.58
CA PRO A 42 20.74 -12.39 8.58
C PRO A 42 20.43 -13.21 9.85
N HIS A 43 19.35 -12.83 10.52
CA HIS A 43 18.82 -13.52 11.68
C HIS A 43 17.29 -13.47 11.64
N PHE A 44 16.62 -14.61 11.78
CA PHE A 44 15.16 -14.66 11.79
C PHE A 44 14.64 -14.43 13.22
N GLY A 45 13.74 -13.46 13.37
CA GLY A 45 13.09 -13.23 14.64
C GLY A 45 11.96 -12.19 14.55
N PRO A 46 11.01 -12.23 15.51
CA PRO A 46 9.95 -11.24 15.62
C PRO A 46 10.50 -9.89 16.09
N SER A 47 10.09 -8.82 15.44
CA SER A 47 10.30 -7.45 15.90
C SER A 47 8.99 -6.88 16.40
N GLN A 48 9.00 -6.20 17.53
CA GLN A 48 7.81 -5.64 18.18
C GLN A 48 7.87 -4.11 18.20
N ILE A 49 6.76 -3.49 17.86
CA ILE A 49 6.58 -2.04 17.99
C ILE A 49 5.33 -1.77 18.79
N ASN A 50 5.48 -0.95 19.83
CA ASN A 50 4.37 -0.38 20.59
C ASN A 50 4.22 1.10 20.21
N VAL A 51 3.04 1.52 19.81
CA VAL A 51 2.72 2.92 19.53
C VAL A 51 1.73 3.41 20.57
N ILE A 52 2.10 4.45 21.30
CA ILE A 52 1.32 5.05 22.38
C ILE A 52 1.02 6.48 22.01
N PHE A 53 -0.25 6.88 22.11
CA PHE A 53 -0.73 8.24 21.95
C PHE A 53 -0.97 8.85 23.34
N ASP A 54 -0.10 9.79 23.71
CA ASP A 54 -0.12 10.45 25.01
C ASP A 54 -0.86 11.80 24.87
N HIS A 55 -2.01 11.93 25.55
CA HIS A 55 -2.89 13.10 25.46
C HIS A 55 -3.23 13.58 24.03
N TYR A 56 -3.13 12.67 23.06
CA TYR A 56 -3.41 12.91 21.65
C TYR A 56 -4.17 11.74 21.06
N THR A 57 -5.21 12.05 20.29
CA THR A 57 -5.92 11.03 19.50
C THR A 57 -5.93 11.49 18.05
N PRO A 58 -5.40 10.68 17.12
CA PRO A 58 -5.47 10.99 15.69
C PRO A 58 -6.93 11.25 15.28
N GLY A 59 -7.17 12.34 14.56
CA GLY A 59 -8.47 12.67 14.04
C GLY A 59 -8.98 11.60 13.04
N SER A 60 -10.29 11.52 12.83
CA SER A 60 -10.91 10.52 11.92
C SER A 60 -10.38 10.58 10.49
N ARG A 61 -9.77 11.67 10.07
CA ARG A 61 -9.09 11.84 8.77
C ARG A 61 -7.60 11.48 8.81
N GLU A 62 -7.02 11.32 9.99
CA GLU A 62 -5.61 10.98 10.19
C GLU A 62 -5.45 9.46 10.24
N ARG A 63 -5.32 8.84 9.09
CA ARG A 63 -5.09 7.41 9.01
C ARG A 63 -3.70 7.06 9.56
N VAL A 64 -3.66 6.13 10.50
CA VAL A 64 -2.41 5.53 10.99
C VAL A 64 -2.02 4.37 10.08
N ARG A 65 -0.78 4.38 9.59
CA ARG A 65 -0.25 3.32 8.70
C ARG A 65 1.21 3.05 9.02
N ILE A 66 1.60 1.81 8.89
CA ILE A 66 3.00 1.41 8.90
C ILE A 66 3.34 0.83 7.53
N ASN A 67 4.35 1.38 6.90
CA ASN A 67 4.91 0.88 5.66
C ASN A 67 6.21 0.17 5.99
N LEU A 68 6.17 -1.13 5.87
CA LEU A 68 7.31 -2.00 6.12
C LEU A 68 7.54 -2.92 4.92
N TYR A 69 8.79 -3.18 4.65
CA TYR A 69 9.24 -4.26 3.77
C TYR A 69 10.28 -5.08 4.53
N ASN A 70 10.00 -6.36 4.76
CA ASN A 70 10.81 -7.19 5.66
C ASN A 70 12.03 -7.85 5.01
N GLY A 71 12.38 -7.39 3.82
CA GLY A 71 13.52 -7.87 3.06
C GLY A 71 13.16 -8.80 1.91
N ALA A 72 12.14 -9.63 2.07
CA ALA A 72 11.69 -10.55 1.01
C ALA A 72 10.33 -10.14 0.43
N PHE A 73 9.43 -9.55 1.24
CA PHE A 73 8.10 -9.15 0.81
C PHE A 73 7.54 -8.02 1.68
N ARG A 74 6.41 -7.47 1.28
CA ARG A 74 5.74 -6.43 2.05
C ARG A 74 5.15 -7.01 3.33
N GLY A 75 5.42 -6.36 4.46
CA GLY A 75 4.79 -6.67 5.75
C GLY A 75 3.33 -6.21 5.83
N GLY A 76 2.64 -6.67 6.84
CA GLY A 76 1.22 -6.37 7.09
C GLY A 76 0.24 -7.32 6.38
N PRO A 77 -1.05 -6.97 6.34
CA PRO A 77 -1.63 -5.76 6.94
C PRO A 77 -1.53 -5.74 8.47
N TYR A 78 -1.41 -4.56 9.06
CA TYR A 78 -1.33 -4.39 10.52
C TYR A 78 -2.64 -3.84 11.07
N ASP A 79 -3.04 -4.37 12.24
CA ASP A 79 -4.13 -3.79 13.01
C ASP A 79 -3.61 -2.53 13.76
N THR A 80 -3.93 -1.38 13.21
CA THR A 80 -3.60 -0.08 13.82
C THR A 80 -4.79 0.56 14.54
N LYS A 81 -5.80 -0.25 14.91
CA LYS A 81 -6.94 0.21 15.69
C LYS A 81 -6.48 0.57 17.10
N LEU A 82 -6.79 1.80 17.50
CA LEU A 82 -6.44 2.29 18.84
C LEU A 82 -7.22 1.52 19.91
N ARG A 83 -6.50 1.08 20.93
CA ARG A 83 -7.07 0.46 22.13
C ARG A 83 -6.64 1.27 23.33
N LYS A 84 -7.52 1.34 24.34
CA LYS A 84 -7.20 2.02 25.59
C LYS A 84 -6.30 1.11 26.44
N ASN A 85 -5.18 1.67 26.88
CA ASN A 85 -4.24 1.03 27.80
C ASN A 85 -4.70 1.15 29.26
N ALA A 86 -4.09 0.38 30.16
CA ALA A 86 -4.40 0.40 31.58
C ALA A 86 -4.16 1.76 32.25
N ASP A 87 -3.19 2.53 31.76
CA ASP A 87 -2.81 3.88 32.22
C ASP A 87 -3.73 5.00 31.64
N GLY A 88 -4.70 4.64 30.82
CA GLY A 88 -5.62 5.57 30.18
C GLY A 88 -5.15 6.13 28.84
N THR A 89 -3.92 5.91 28.42
CA THR A 89 -3.42 6.23 27.09
C THR A 89 -4.09 5.34 26.03
N GLN A 90 -3.93 5.69 24.76
CA GLN A 90 -4.41 4.88 23.65
C GLN A 90 -3.23 4.44 22.79
N GLY A 91 -3.36 3.28 22.16
CA GLY A 91 -2.28 2.78 21.34
C GLY A 91 -2.59 1.49 20.60
N PHE A 92 -1.57 0.96 19.96
CA PHE A 92 -1.59 -0.36 19.32
C PHE A 92 -0.19 -0.96 19.34
N ALA A 93 -0.11 -2.27 19.23
CA ALA A 93 1.14 -3.00 19.07
C ALA A 93 1.11 -3.80 17.77
N ILE A 94 2.25 -3.93 17.14
CA ILE A 94 2.44 -4.81 15.99
C ILE A 94 3.66 -5.70 16.22
N THR A 95 3.62 -6.89 15.62
CA THR A 95 4.75 -7.80 15.54
C THR A 95 4.95 -8.19 14.08
N GLU A 96 6.18 -8.13 13.60
CA GLU A 96 6.54 -8.57 12.26
C GLU A 96 7.81 -9.40 12.31
N ASN A 97 7.84 -10.52 11.59
CA ASN A 97 9.04 -11.32 11.46
C ASN A 97 10.00 -10.69 10.46
N LEU A 98 11.24 -10.55 10.87
CA LEU A 98 12.32 -9.97 10.09
C LEU A 98 13.49 -10.94 9.94
N VAL A 99 14.31 -10.71 8.93
CA VAL A 99 15.61 -11.41 8.77
C VAL A 99 16.79 -10.44 8.78
N LEU A 100 16.51 -9.15 8.60
CA LEU A 100 17.51 -8.09 8.63
C LEU A 100 16.91 -6.85 9.30
N PRO A 101 17.75 -5.98 9.84
CA PRO A 101 17.32 -4.64 10.24
C PRO A 101 16.61 -3.94 9.09
N THR A 102 15.48 -3.37 9.40
CA THR A 102 14.60 -2.77 8.39
C THR A 102 14.11 -1.42 8.86
N GLN A 103 14.16 -0.43 7.98
CA GLN A 103 13.50 0.84 8.22
C GLN A 103 12.05 0.73 7.80
N ALA A 104 11.17 1.23 8.66
CA ALA A 104 9.77 1.44 8.33
C ALA A 104 9.40 2.92 8.54
N ASP A 105 8.27 3.34 8.00
CA ASP A 105 7.66 4.64 8.26
C ASP A 105 6.33 4.44 8.98
N LEU A 106 6.21 4.98 10.18
CA LEU A 106 4.92 5.19 10.84
C LEU A 106 4.34 6.50 10.32
N LYS A 107 3.24 6.41 9.58
CA LYS A 107 2.53 7.57 9.01
C LYS A 107 1.26 7.84 9.78
N ILE A 108 1.08 9.10 10.21
CA ILE A 108 -0.11 9.59 10.90
C ILE A 108 -0.52 10.88 10.22
N GLY A 109 -1.59 10.85 9.44
CA GLY A 109 -1.97 11.97 8.59
C GLY A 109 -0.82 12.35 7.63
N LYS A 110 -0.25 13.54 7.83
CA LYS A 110 0.90 14.04 7.06
C LYS A 110 2.25 13.74 7.72
N ARG A 111 2.27 13.37 9.00
CA ARG A 111 3.52 13.03 9.72
C ARG A 111 4.03 11.68 9.24
N ALA A 112 5.32 11.58 9.00
CA ALA A 112 5.99 10.32 8.69
C ALA A 112 7.20 10.19 9.63
N ILE A 113 7.18 9.17 10.47
CA ILE A 113 8.14 8.94 11.55
C ILE A 113 9.00 7.76 11.14
N PRO A 114 10.32 7.95 10.91
CA PRO A 114 11.22 6.85 10.57
C PRO A 114 11.47 5.98 11.81
N ILE A 115 11.32 4.69 11.65
CA ILE A 115 11.56 3.70 12.71
C ILE A 115 12.50 2.60 12.20
N ILE A 116 13.37 2.13 13.05
CA ILE A 116 14.24 0.99 12.78
C ILE A 116 13.70 -0.20 13.53
N MET A 117 13.44 -1.27 12.80
CA MET A 117 13.06 -2.57 13.33
C MET A 117 14.19 -3.56 13.12
N VAL A 118 14.48 -4.35 14.13
CA VAL A 118 15.49 -5.41 14.05
C VAL A 118 14.89 -6.74 14.48
N PRO A 119 15.38 -7.88 13.97
CA PRO A 119 14.96 -9.19 14.47
C PRO A 119 15.11 -9.26 16.00
N GLU A 120 14.11 -9.79 16.68
CA GLU A 120 14.00 -9.89 18.15
C GLU A 120 13.97 -8.56 18.90
N GLY A 121 13.96 -7.43 18.17
CA GLY A 121 13.97 -6.09 18.76
C GLY A 121 12.60 -5.63 19.26
N LYS A 122 12.64 -4.67 20.19
CA LYS A 122 11.45 -4.01 20.75
C LYS A 122 11.64 -2.50 20.71
N LEU A 123 10.66 -1.78 20.15
CA LEU A 123 10.66 -0.33 20.10
C LEU A 123 9.31 0.20 20.56
N THR A 124 9.34 1.15 21.49
CA THR A 124 8.15 1.89 21.91
C THR A 124 8.23 3.32 21.36
N ILE A 125 7.14 3.78 20.78
CA ILE A 125 7.00 5.11 20.19
C ILE A 125 5.86 5.81 20.90
N THR A 126 6.19 6.84 21.67
CA THR A 126 5.19 7.69 22.33
C THR A 126 5.01 8.98 21.56
N LEU A 127 3.78 9.30 21.25
CA LEU A 127 3.38 10.42 20.41
C LEU A 127 2.46 11.36 21.17
N ASP A 128 2.80 12.63 21.19
CA ASP A 128 1.87 13.70 21.49
C ASP A 128 1.51 14.51 20.23
N SER A 129 0.79 15.62 20.37
CA SER A 129 0.38 16.44 19.23
C SER A 129 1.55 17.02 18.42
N ALA A 130 2.73 17.20 19.03
CA ALA A 130 3.89 17.86 18.43
C ALA A 130 5.13 16.94 18.38
N ASN A 131 5.34 16.10 19.40
CA ASN A 131 6.58 15.39 19.63
C ASN A 131 6.47 13.90 19.38
N VAL A 132 7.65 13.28 19.19
CA VAL A 132 7.85 11.84 19.13
C VAL A 132 8.97 11.47 20.09
N LYS A 133 8.70 10.50 20.95
CA LYS A 133 9.71 9.91 21.84
C LYS A 133 9.88 8.44 21.51
N PHE A 134 11.12 7.98 21.46
CA PHE A 134 11.45 6.58 21.23
C PHE A 134 12.08 5.99 22.51
N ASP A 135 11.76 4.73 22.78
CA ASP A 135 12.35 3.94 23.86
C ASP A 135 12.55 2.49 23.40
N GLY A 136 13.63 1.85 23.82
CA GLY A 136 13.99 0.49 23.41
C GLY A 136 15.09 0.42 22.36
N ASP A 137 15.08 -0.65 21.55
CA ASP A 137 16.17 -0.94 20.61
C ASP A 137 16.27 0.13 19.52
N TYR A 138 17.48 0.65 19.34
CA TYR A 138 17.80 1.72 18.37
C TYR A 138 16.98 3.02 18.53
N ALA A 139 16.39 3.25 19.70
CA ALA A 139 15.62 4.45 20.01
C ALA A 139 16.42 5.75 19.76
N ALA A 140 17.69 5.78 20.20
CA ALA A 140 18.57 6.92 19.98
C ALA A 140 18.82 7.19 18.48
N LEU A 141 19.01 6.13 17.68
CA LEU A 141 19.17 6.25 16.23
C LEU A 141 17.87 6.71 15.55
N CYS A 142 16.71 6.21 15.99
CA CYS A 142 15.40 6.69 15.51
C CYS A 142 15.19 8.18 15.80
N THR A 143 15.58 8.65 17.00
CA THR A 143 15.52 10.06 17.41
C THR A 143 16.37 10.95 16.50
N GLU A 144 17.61 10.53 16.23
CA GLU A 144 18.49 11.27 15.32
C GLU A 144 18.00 11.25 13.88
N LEU A 145 17.45 10.11 13.41
CA LEU A 145 16.87 10.00 12.07
C LEU A 145 15.64 10.92 11.89
N GLN A 146 14.82 11.10 12.94
CA GLN A 146 13.72 12.06 12.90
C GLN A 146 14.26 13.47 12.71
N THR A 147 15.31 13.86 13.46
CA THR A 147 15.97 15.17 13.29
C THR A 147 16.52 15.38 11.88
N VAL A 148 17.15 14.35 11.30
CA VAL A 148 17.65 14.42 9.91
C VAL A 148 16.48 14.58 8.94
N LYS A 149 15.42 13.78 9.08
CA LYS A 149 14.28 13.78 8.18
C LYS A 149 13.55 15.11 8.14
N ASP A 150 13.41 15.78 9.28
CA ASP A 150 12.74 17.07 9.38
C ASP A 150 13.49 18.19 8.62
N ASN A 151 14.76 17.96 8.31
CA ASN A 151 15.63 18.87 7.58
C ASN A 151 15.87 18.47 6.10
N LEU A 152 15.32 17.35 5.64
CA LEU A 152 15.46 16.93 4.24
C LEU A 152 14.41 17.62 3.37
N GLU A 153 14.81 17.96 2.16
CA GLU A 153 13.87 18.33 1.13
C GLU A 153 12.99 17.13 0.78
N THR A 154 11.70 17.27 1.04
CA THR A 154 10.71 16.26 0.67
C THR A 154 10.10 16.65 -0.65
N SER A 155 10.11 15.72 -1.61
CA SER A 155 9.25 15.79 -2.77
C SER A 155 7.80 15.63 -2.30
N GLY A 156 7.14 16.75 -2.01
CA GLY A 156 5.74 16.77 -1.52
C GLY A 156 4.72 16.52 -2.64
N ARG A 157 3.52 17.05 -2.49
CA ARG A 157 2.46 16.98 -3.54
C ARG A 157 2.90 17.54 -4.89
N THR A 158 3.81 18.50 -4.90
CA THR A 158 4.42 19.09 -6.08
C THR A 158 5.19 18.09 -6.92
N PHE A 159 5.76 17.02 -6.34
CA PHE A 159 6.52 16.02 -7.07
C PHE A 159 5.75 15.44 -8.27
N PHE A 160 4.50 15.02 -8.09
CA PHE A 160 3.69 14.45 -9.18
C PHE A 160 3.26 15.51 -10.20
N ASP A 161 3.12 16.76 -9.78
CA ASP A 161 2.79 17.88 -10.68
C ASP A 161 4.02 18.30 -11.49
N ASP A 162 5.16 18.39 -10.84
CA ASP A 162 6.43 18.84 -11.45
C ASP A 162 6.96 17.86 -12.50
N ILE A 163 6.81 16.55 -12.29
CA ILE A 163 7.37 15.54 -13.21
C ILE A 163 6.60 15.41 -14.53
N ARG A 164 5.36 15.90 -14.63
CA ARG A 164 4.51 15.72 -15.84
C ARG A 164 5.14 16.28 -17.09
N GLY A 165 5.74 17.45 -16.99
CA GLY A 165 6.42 18.12 -18.10
C GLY A 165 7.86 17.67 -18.34
N MET A 166 8.44 16.83 -17.46
CA MET A 166 9.85 16.48 -17.50
C MET A 166 10.12 15.32 -18.46
N THR A 167 11.06 15.50 -19.37
CA THR A 167 11.69 14.40 -20.11
C THR A 167 12.50 13.51 -19.14
N PRO A 168 12.89 12.27 -19.53
CA PRO A 168 13.70 11.41 -18.67
C PRO A 168 14.97 12.08 -18.13
N LEU A 169 15.70 12.84 -18.97
CA LEU A 169 16.94 13.50 -18.55
C LEU A 169 16.68 14.71 -17.64
N GLN A 170 15.61 15.47 -17.87
CA GLN A 170 15.20 16.54 -16.95
C GLN A 170 14.80 15.99 -15.60
N TYR A 171 14.03 14.90 -15.58
CA TYR A 171 13.68 14.21 -14.34
C TYR A 171 14.93 13.70 -13.61
N LYS A 172 15.86 13.06 -14.33
CA LYS A 172 17.15 12.64 -13.74
C LYS A 172 17.86 13.82 -13.08
N GLN A 173 17.98 14.96 -13.77
CA GLN A 173 18.65 16.14 -13.21
C GLN A 173 17.94 16.64 -11.95
N PHE A 174 16.61 16.72 -11.96
CA PHE A 174 15.81 17.08 -10.79
C PHE A 174 16.09 16.16 -9.59
N ILE A 175 16.15 14.84 -9.81
CA ILE A 175 16.47 13.87 -8.75
C ILE A 175 17.93 14.00 -8.29
N VAL A 176 18.88 14.27 -9.19
CA VAL A 176 20.30 14.53 -8.83
C VAL A 176 20.41 15.76 -7.94
N ASP A 177 19.74 16.85 -8.28
CA ASP A 177 19.79 18.11 -7.51
C ASP A 177 19.22 17.91 -6.11
N THR A 178 18.05 17.24 -6.00
CA THR A 178 17.45 16.88 -4.72
C THR A 178 18.37 15.96 -3.89
N TYR A 179 18.99 14.97 -4.53
CA TYR A 179 19.95 14.09 -3.87
C TYR A 179 21.15 14.86 -3.29
N GLN A 180 21.75 15.78 -4.07
CA GLN A 180 22.90 16.57 -3.62
C GLN A 180 22.51 17.52 -2.47
N ALA A 181 21.35 18.15 -2.54
CA ALA A 181 20.83 19.00 -1.47
C ALA A 181 20.65 18.22 -0.17
N ASN A 182 20.01 17.06 -0.24
CA ASN A 182 19.78 16.20 0.91
C ASN A 182 21.08 15.61 1.48
N LYS A 183 22.02 15.22 0.63
CA LYS A 183 23.34 14.78 1.06
C LYS A 183 24.05 15.86 1.88
N LYS A 184 24.04 17.10 1.39
CA LYS A 184 24.61 18.25 2.11
C LYS A 184 23.90 18.53 3.44
N ALA A 185 22.57 18.35 3.48
CA ALA A 185 21.80 18.50 4.72
C ALA A 185 22.19 17.43 5.75
N ILE A 186 22.31 16.16 5.35
CA ILE A 186 22.78 15.05 6.22
C ILE A 186 24.20 15.34 6.74
N ASP A 187 25.11 15.82 5.88
CA ASP A 187 26.51 16.09 6.27
C ASP A 187 26.60 17.19 7.33
N LYS A 188 25.73 18.19 7.24
CA LYS A 188 25.66 19.31 8.20
C LYS A 188 24.87 19.01 9.46
N ALA A 189 24.06 17.98 9.49
CA ALA A 189 23.21 17.66 10.62
C ALA A 189 24.06 17.40 11.89
N ALA A 190 23.60 17.92 13.02
CA ALA A 190 24.24 17.72 14.33
C ALA A 190 23.82 16.38 14.95
N VAL A 191 24.16 15.26 14.27
CA VAL A 191 23.85 13.89 14.65
C VAL A 191 25.09 13.00 14.61
N SER A 192 25.01 11.81 15.19
CA SER A 192 26.12 10.84 15.26
C SER A 192 26.61 10.43 13.87
N LYS A 193 27.84 9.91 13.81
CA LYS A 193 28.42 9.32 12.59
C LYS A 193 27.58 8.13 12.12
N ALA A 194 27.05 7.32 13.04
CA ALA A 194 26.19 6.18 12.72
C ALA A 194 24.91 6.65 12.01
N CYS A 195 24.25 7.67 12.55
CA CYS A 195 23.05 8.24 11.93
C CYS A 195 23.35 8.81 10.53
N LYS A 196 24.43 9.57 10.36
CA LYS A 196 24.83 10.07 9.03
C LYS A 196 25.09 8.94 8.04
N THR A 197 25.77 7.88 8.47
CA THR A 197 26.01 6.71 7.62
C THR A 197 24.70 6.06 7.21
N TYR A 198 23.80 5.82 8.16
CA TYR A 198 22.51 5.22 7.92
C TYR A 198 21.64 6.08 6.97
N ALA A 199 21.54 7.38 7.26
CA ALA A 199 20.77 8.32 6.46
C ALA A 199 21.29 8.45 5.01
N ARG A 200 22.61 8.42 4.81
CA ARG A 200 23.22 8.44 3.47
C ARG A 200 22.88 7.20 2.65
N VAL A 201 22.97 6.02 3.28
CA VAL A 201 22.60 4.78 2.59
C VAL A 201 21.11 4.81 2.20
N GLN A 202 20.24 5.30 3.08
CA GLN A 202 18.83 5.46 2.76
C GLN A 202 18.60 6.47 1.62
N LEU A 203 19.37 7.55 1.61
CA LEU A 203 19.32 8.54 0.52
C LEU A 203 19.75 7.92 -0.82
N ASP A 204 20.83 7.13 -0.83
CA ASP A 204 21.31 6.41 -2.01
C ASP A 204 20.25 5.47 -2.58
N ILE A 205 19.61 4.69 -1.72
CA ILE A 205 18.52 3.77 -2.08
C ILE A 205 17.33 4.54 -2.68
N ASN A 206 16.92 5.63 -2.04
CA ASN A 206 15.82 6.46 -2.54
C ASN A 206 16.16 7.09 -3.90
N TYR A 207 17.37 7.56 -4.07
CA TYR A 207 17.86 8.12 -5.33
C TYR A 207 17.72 7.13 -6.49
N ILE A 208 18.19 5.91 -6.29
CA ILE A 208 18.08 4.85 -7.30
C ILE A 208 16.61 4.47 -7.53
N GLY A 209 15.83 4.33 -6.45
CA GLY A 209 14.41 4.03 -6.53
C GLY A 209 13.61 5.07 -7.33
N HIS A 210 13.94 6.35 -7.17
CA HIS A 210 13.33 7.42 -7.96
C HIS A 210 13.69 7.31 -9.44
N LEU A 211 14.97 7.07 -9.77
CA LEU A 211 15.38 6.92 -11.17
C LEU A 211 14.69 5.74 -11.84
N LEU A 212 14.57 4.59 -11.15
CA LEU A 212 13.86 3.44 -11.66
C LEU A 212 12.34 3.67 -11.79
N GLY A 213 11.79 4.46 -10.88
CA GLY A 213 10.37 4.73 -10.78
C GLY A 213 9.82 5.74 -11.79
N TYR A 214 10.63 6.42 -12.60
CA TYR A 214 10.19 7.54 -13.45
C TYR A 214 8.92 7.24 -14.25
N LYS A 215 8.92 6.17 -15.05
CA LYS A 215 7.73 5.79 -15.86
C LYS A 215 6.51 5.48 -15.00
N THR A 216 6.71 4.81 -13.88
CA THR A 216 5.63 4.48 -12.94
C THR A 216 5.03 5.73 -12.32
N TYR A 217 5.87 6.65 -11.84
CA TYR A 217 5.40 7.90 -11.24
C TYR A 217 4.69 8.79 -12.26
N LEU A 218 5.24 8.87 -13.47
CA LEU A 218 4.63 9.63 -14.55
C LEU A 218 3.27 9.05 -14.97
N SER A 219 3.16 7.72 -15.06
CA SER A 219 1.89 7.02 -15.31
C SER A 219 0.87 7.31 -14.21
N MET A 220 1.25 7.23 -12.94
CA MET A 220 0.37 7.56 -11.81
C MET A 220 -0.09 9.03 -11.86
N SER A 221 0.81 9.95 -12.19
CA SER A 221 0.46 11.36 -12.36
C SER A 221 -0.50 11.57 -13.52
N ASN A 222 -0.28 10.90 -14.66
CA ASN A 222 -1.14 11.00 -15.85
C ASN A 222 -2.53 10.40 -15.62
N MET A 223 -2.65 9.34 -14.82
CA MET A 223 -3.97 8.78 -14.42
C MET A 223 -4.84 9.82 -13.69
N ILE A 224 -4.23 10.73 -12.95
CA ILE A 224 -4.93 11.77 -12.18
C ILE A 224 -5.32 12.95 -13.06
N SER A 225 -4.45 13.38 -13.97
CA SER A 225 -4.60 14.66 -14.69
C SER A 225 -4.87 14.55 -16.19
N LYS A 226 -4.64 13.36 -16.81
CA LYS A 226 -4.77 13.13 -18.27
C LYS A 226 -4.00 14.16 -19.11
N ASP A 227 -2.76 14.44 -18.75
CA ASP A 227 -1.90 15.43 -19.38
C ASP A 227 -1.25 14.89 -20.66
N SER A 228 -1.39 15.59 -21.79
CA SER A 228 -0.86 15.15 -23.09
C SER A 228 0.68 15.13 -23.11
N THR A 229 1.35 16.00 -22.37
CA THR A 229 2.80 16.03 -22.26
C THR A 229 3.31 14.84 -21.47
N ALA A 230 2.62 14.49 -20.37
CA ALA A 230 2.93 13.29 -19.60
C ALA A 230 2.76 12.03 -20.45
N GLN A 231 1.71 11.95 -21.27
CA GLN A 231 1.49 10.82 -22.19
C GLN A 231 2.63 10.70 -23.20
N LYS A 232 3.05 11.80 -23.85
CA LYS A 232 4.18 11.82 -24.77
C LYS A 232 5.48 11.36 -24.09
N ASN A 233 5.75 11.82 -22.86
CA ASN A 233 6.92 11.43 -22.09
C ASN A 233 6.89 9.95 -21.67
N LEU A 234 5.70 9.38 -21.44
CA LEU A 234 5.52 7.93 -21.18
C LEU A 234 5.92 7.10 -22.41
N GLU A 235 5.61 7.55 -23.60
CA GLU A 235 5.90 6.89 -24.86
C GLU A 235 7.38 7.07 -25.28
N THR A 236 8.04 8.13 -24.79
CA THR A 236 9.44 8.42 -25.13
C THR A 236 10.36 7.33 -24.58
N PRO A 237 11.20 6.67 -25.41
CA PRO A 237 12.18 5.69 -24.95
C PRO A 237 13.19 6.33 -23.99
N ILE A 238 13.63 5.56 -22.99
CA ILE A 238 14.72 5.96 -22.11
C ILE A 238 16.02 5.39 -22.68
N ASP A 239 16.97 6.26 -23.03
CA ASP A 239 18.35 5.83 -23.28
C ASP A 239 18.96 5.39 -21.94
N SER A 240 18.96 4.09 -21.69
CA SER A 240 19.41 3.50 -20.43
C SER A 240 20.86 3.84 -20.11
N VAL A 241 21.73 3.96 -21.12
CA VAL A 241 23.16 4.25 -20.93
C VAL A 241 23.35 5.66 -20.34
N SER A 242 22.76 6.67 -20.97
CA SER A 242 22.84 8.06 -20.50
C SER A 242 22.06 8.28 -19.22
N TYR A 243 20.89 7.66 -19.11
CA TYR A 243 19.99 7.84 -17.97
C TYR A 243 20.57 7.27 -16.67
N PHE A 244 21.17 6.08 -16.71
CA PHE A 244 21.76 5.42 -15.54
C PHE A 244 23.27 5.66 -15.39
N LYS A 245 23.87 6.49 -16.23
CA LYS A 245 25.29 6.84 -16.12
C LYS A 245 25.61 7.39 -14.72
N GLY A 246 26.64 6.84 -14.10
CA GLY A 246 27.14 7.25 -12.79
C GLY A 246 26.62 6.42 -11.62
N LEU A 247 25.63 5.54 -11.80
CA LEU A 247 25.15 4.63 -10.75
C LEU A 247 26.15 3.49 -10.44
N SER A 248 27.01 3.12 -11.38
CA SER A 248 28.02 2.05 -11.23
C SER A 248 29.02 2.27 -10.07
N LYS A 249 29.09 3.50 -9.52
CA LYS A 249 29.97 3.83 -8.39
C LYS A 249 29.27 3.81 -7.02
N MET A 250 27.97 3.52 -6.97
CA MET A 250 27.22 3.52 -5.73
C MET A 250 27.25 2.12 -5.13
N SER A 251 27.93 1.96 -3.97
CA SER A 251 27.84 0.76 -3.15
C SER A 251 26.60 0.85 -2.27
N ILE A 252 25.67 -0.07 -2.45
CA ILE A 252 24.48 -0.16 -1.62
C ILE A 252 24.77 -1.09 -0.46
N LEU A 253 24.73 -0.54 0.77
CA LEU A 253 24.84 -1.36 1.98
C LEU A 253 23.53 -2.12 2.15
N ARG A 254 23.60 -3.45 2.20
CA ARG A 254 22.45 -4.39 2.26
C ARG A 254 21.53 -4.22 3.47
N SER A 255 22.02 -3.56 4.53
CA SER A 255 21.39 -3.57 5.85
C SER A 255 20.26 -2.58 6.03
N VAL A 256 19.93 -1.73 5.06
CA VAL A 256 19.19 -0.51 5.39
C VAL A 256 17.79 -0.45 4.82
N ASN A 257 17.56 -0.91 3.62
CA ASN A 257 16.21 -0.95 3.07
C ASN A 257 16.14 -1.85 1.83
N GLN A 258 15.55 -3.00 2.00
CA GLN A 258 15.51 -4.01 0.95
C GLN A 258 14.27 -3.89 0.02
N ARG A 259 13.44 -2.84 0.21
CA ARG A 259 12.26 -2.62 -0.61
C ARG A 259 12.56 -2.59 -2.11
N TYR A 260 13.72 -2.06 -2.49
CA TYR A 260 14.13 -1.92 -3.88
C TYR A 260 15.13 -2.99 -4.31
N TYR A 261 15.50 -3.89 -3.42
CA TYR A 261 16.53 -4.89 -3.69
C TYR A 261 16.20 -5.77 -4.91
N PRO A 262 14.98 -6.30 -5.08
CA PRO A 262 14.61 -7.05 -6.28
C PRO A 262 14.77 -6.24 -7.58
N TYR A 263 14.47 -4.94 -7.54
CA TYR A 263 14.65 -4.05 -8.69
C TYR A 263 16.12 -3.83 -9.05
N TYR A 264 17.01 -3.84 -8.07
CA TYR A 264 18.44 -3.72 -8.32
C TYR A 264 19.02 -4.96 -8.99
N CYS A 265 18.55 -6.13 -8.60
CA CYS A 265 18.97 -7.39 -9.22
C CYS A 265 18.48 -7.50 -10.67
N GLU A 266 17.32 -6.95 -10.99
CA GLU A 266 16.87 -6.83 -12.39
C GLU A 266 17.76 -5.90 -13.21
N LEU A 267 18.37 -4.88 -12.58
CA LEU A 267 19.27 -3.96 -13.25
C LEU A 267 20.67 -4.53 -13.48
N ASP A 268 21.16 -5.36 -12.55
CA ASP A 268 22.48 -6.01 -12.70
C ASP A 268 22.53 -6.93 -13.92
N ASN A 269 21.39 -7.49 -14.31
CA ASN A 269 21.25 -8.29 -15.53
C ASN A 269 21.16 -7.45 -16.82
N LYS A 270 21.16 -6.11 -16.71
CA LYS A 270 21.20 -5.19 -17.87
C LYS A 270 22.60 -4.60 -17.99
N PRO A 271 23.10 -4.31 -19.21
CA PRO A 271 24.44 -3.73 -19.40
C PRO A 271 24.50 -2.25 -18.97
N LEU A 272 24.10 -1.96 -17.73
CA LEU A 272 24.01 -0.61 -17.19
C LEU A 272 25.24 -0.21 -16.37
N GLY A 273 26.22 -1.11 -16.20
CA GLY A 273 27.43 -0.86 -15.38
C GLY A 273 27.14 -0.64 -13.90
N ILE A 274 26.01 -1.14 -13.41
CA ILE A 274 25.64 -1.11 -12.00
C ILE A 274 26.12 -2.42 -11.40
N HIS A 275 27.11 -2.35 -10.50
CA HIS A 275 27.53 -3.53 -9.72
C HIS A 275 26.71 -3.54 -8.42
N ILE A 276 25.72 -4.41 -8.40
CA ILE A 276 25.04 -4.80 -7.17
C ILE A 276 25.86 -5.94 -6.59
N ILE A 277 26.12 -5.87 -5.29
CA ILE A 277 26.74 -6.98 -4.61
C ILE A 277 25.71 -8.12 -4.61
N ASN A 278 25.78 -8.98 -5.63
CA ASN A 278 24.99 -10.20 -5.69
C ASN A 278 25.71 -11.24 -4.85
N ASP A 279 25.20 -11.48 -3.65
CA ASP A 279 25.71 -12.55 -2.79
C ASP A 279 24.60 -13.55 -2.51
N GLU A 280 24.97 -14.59 -1.80
CA GLU A 280 24.07 -15.68 -1.43
C GLU A 280 22.80 -15.18 -0.73
N LEU A 281 22.89 -14.19 0.15
CA LEU A 281 21.74 -13.62 0.84
C LEU A 281 20.79 -12.92 -0.13
N SER A 282 21.33 -12.18 -1.05
CA SER A 282 20.60 -11.47 -2.09
C SER A 282 19.80 -12.40 -2.97
N ASP A 283 20.47 -13.45 -3.46
CA ASP A 283 19.85 -14.48 -4.28
C ASP A 283 18.69 -15.18 -3.53
N ASN A 284 18.90 -15.50 -2.26
CA ASN A 284 17.87 -16.08 -1.41
C ASN A 284 16.67 -15.14 -1.17
N LEU A 285 16.90 -13.85 -1.01
CA LEU A 285 15.82 -12.86 -0.84
C LEU A 285 14.99 -12.70 -2.12
N ILE A 286 15.62 -12.75 -3.30
CA ILE A 286 14.91 -12.72 -4.59
C ILE A 286 14.04 -13.96 -4.75
N LYS A 287 14.58 -15.14 -4.43
CA LYS A 287 13.83 -16.39 -4.46
C LYS A 287 12.64 -16.33 -3.50
N ALA A 288 12.84 -15.80 -2.30
CA ALA A 288 11.75 -15.63 -1.34
C ALA A 288 10.68 -14.61 -1.82
N ASP A 289 11.07 -13.51 -2.49
CA ASP A 289 10.11 -12.56 -3.09
C ASP A 289 9.25 -13.21 -4.17
N LYS A 290 9.82 -14.10 -5.00
CA LYS A 290 9.07 -14.87 -6.00
C LYS A 290 7.87 -15.59 -5.37
N TYR A 291 8.08 -16.30 -4.26
CA TYR A 291 7.02 -16.98 -3.50
C TYR A 291 6.17 -15.99 -2.69
N GLY A 292 6.79 -14.95 -2.14
CA GLY A 292 6.16 -13.92 -1.34
C GLY A 292 5.07 -13.13 -2.07
N LYS A 293 5.16 -12.96 -3.37
CA LYS A 293 4.13 -12.33 -4.22
C LYS A 293 2.77 -13.00 -4.12
N LYS A 294 2.72 -14.29 -3.85
CA LYS A 294 1.50 -15.05 -3.63
C LYS A 294 0.96 -14.90 -2.21
N LEU A 295 1.86 -14.76 -1.25
CA LEU A 295 1.56 -14.59 0.17
C LEU A 295 1.17 -13.17 0.56
N THR A 296 1.53 -12.18 -0.25
CA THR A 296 1.27 -10.76 0.05
C THR A 296 0.80 -10.03 -1.20
N SER A 297 -0.29 -9.29 -1.09
CA SER A 297 -0.72 -8.42 -2.19
C SER A 297 0.27 -7.28 -2.41
N SER A 298 0.81 -7.18 -3.61
CA SER A 298 1.72 -6.09 -3.99
C SER A 298 1.00 -4.80 -4.38
N ASN A 299 -0.27 -4.88 -4.76
CA ASN A 299 -1.05 -3.72 -5.20
C ASN A 299 -1.92 -3.18 -4.05
N PRO A 300 -1.63 -1.99 -3.49
CA PRO A 300 -2.43 -1.42 -2.41
C PRO A 300 -3.81 -0.92 -2.87
N PHE A 301 -4.03 -0.75 -4.17
CA PHE A 301 -5.29 -0.26 -4.75
C PHE A 301 -6.21 -1.39 -5.19
N MET A 302 -5.65 -2.52 -5.56
CA MET A 302 -6.38 -3.73 -5.92
C MET A 302 -5.71 -4.94 -5.24
N PRO A 303 -5.96 -5.14 -3.95
CA PRO A 303 -5.35 -6.25 -3.22
C PRO A 303 -5.86 -7.58 -3.77
N ALA A 304 -4.94 -8.38 -4.31
CA ALA A 304 -5.23 -9.78 -4.58
C ALA A 304 -5.35 -10.55 -3.24
N PRO A 305 -6.14 -11.60 -3.15
CA PRO A 305 -6.18 -12.43 -1.94
C PRO A 305 -4.82 -13.06 -1.70
N ASN A 306 -4.36 -12.98 -0.46
CA ASN A 306 -3.17 -13.73 -0.04
C ASN A 306 -3.51 -15.22 -0.07
N THR A 307 -2.72 -15.99 -0.79
CA THR A 307 -2.96 -17.43 -0.99
C THR A 307 -1.79 -18.22 -0.43
N PRO A 308 -2.02 -19.26 0.38
CA PRO A 308 -0.95 -20.14 0.84
C PRO A 308 -0.26 -20.81 -0.34
N LEU A 309 1.02 -21.12 -0.17
CA LEU A 309 1.78 -21.94 -1.14
C LEU A 309 1.25 -23.37 -1.16
N SER A 310 1.22 -23.98 -2.33
CA SER A 310 0.94 -25.41 -2.47
C SER A 310 2.08 -26.24 -1.88
N GLU A 311 1.84 -27.54 -1.65
CA GLU A 311 2.89 -28.44 -1.17
C GLU A 311 4.08 -28.52 -2.13
N GLU A 312 3.82 -28.51 -3.44
CA GLU A 312 4.87 -28.47 -4.48
C GLU A 312 5.70 -27.18 -4.40
N GLU A 313 5.05 -26.02 -4.27
CA GLU A 313 5.72 -24.73 -4.10
C GLU A 313 6.53 -24.66 -2.81
N LEU A 314 6.03 -25.26 -1.72
CA LEU A 314 6.77 -25.34 -0.46
C LEU A 314 8.02 -26.20 -0.57
N GLN A 315 7.94 -27.32 -1.25
CA GLN A 315 9.11 -28.17 -1.49
C GLN A 315 10.14 -27.50 -2.40
N ALA A 316 9.67 -26.83 -3.45
CA ALA A 316 10.55 -26.04 -4.32
C ALA A 316 11.24 -24.90 -3.52
N ALA A 317 10.51 -24.16 -2.71
CA ALA A 317 11.07 -23.09 -1.87
C ALA A 317 12.12 -23.63 -0.89
N LYS A 318 11.89 -24.78 -0.23
CA LYS A 318 12.83 -25.43 0.67
C LYS A 318 14.13 -25.87 -0.05
N THR A 319 14.06 -26.18 -1.33
CA THR A 319 15.21 -26.57 -2.15
C THR A 319 15.95 -25.34 -2.69
N GLU A 320 15.24 -24.33 -3.14
CA GLU A 320 15.82 -23.16 -3.79
C GLU A 320 16.45 -22.17 -2.79
N ILE A 321 15.85 -22.02 -1.58
CA ILE A 321 16.27 -21.05 -0.56
C ILE A 321 17.21 -21.72 0.43
N THR A 322 18.52 -21.47 0.29
CA THR A 322 19.58 -22.07 1.11
C THR A 322 19.86 -21.31 2.39
N CYS A 323 19.57 -20.00 2.44
CA CYS A 323 19.69 -19.17 3.62
C CYS A 323 18.58 -19.48 4.64
N LYS A 324 18.92 -20.22 5.70
CA LYS A 324 17.96 -20.67 6.71
C LYS A 324 17.07 -19.57 7.29
N PRO A 325 17.58 -18.38 7.71
CA PRO A 325 16.73 -17.29 8.20
C PRO A 325 15.70 -16.82 7.15
N VAL A 326 16.09 -16.73 5.87
CA VAL A 326 15.19 -16.32 4.79
C VAL A 326 14.10 -17.35 4.54
N LEU A 327 14.45 -18.63 4.57
CA LEU A 327 13.47 -19.71 4.46
C LEU A 327 12.49 -19.68 5.65
N GLN A 328 12.98 -19.49 6.88
CA GLN A 328 12.13 -19.36 8.06
C GLN A 328 11.13 -18.22 7.93
N LEU A 329 11.55 -17.06 7.40
CA LEU A 329 10.66 -15.93 7.15
C LEU A 329 9.53 -16.29 6.17
N LEU A 330 9.87 -16.95 5.06
CA LEU A 330 8.88 -17.38 4.06
C LEU A 330 7.88 -18.39 4.65
N LEU A 331 8.38 -19.40 5.37
CA LEU A 331 7.53 -20.42 5.99
C LEU A 331 6.61 -19.86 7.05
N ALA A 332 7.12 -18.97 7.91
CA ALA A 332 6.30 -18.28 8.92
C ALA A 332 5.19 -17.43 8.29
N LYS A 333 5.49 -16.74 7.18
CA LYS A 333 4.47 -15.99 6.45
C LYS A 333 3.44 -16.89 5.79
N ASN A 334 3.88 -18.00 5.19
CA ASN A 334 2.97 -18.98 4.61
C ASN A 334 2.02 -19.57 5.64
N GLU A 335 2.53 -19.92 6.82
CA GLU A 335 1.71 -20.43 7.93
C GLU A 335 0.68 -19.38 8.38
N GLN A 336 1.08 -18.11 8.54
CA GLN A 336 0.16 -17.02 8.88
C GLN A 336 -0.97 -16.88 7.84
N VAL A 337 -0.63 -16.97 6.55
CA VAL A 337 -1.62 -16.87 5.46
C VAL A 337 -2.54 -18.10 5.46
N ALA A 338 -2.01 -19.30 5.69
CA ALA A 338 -2.81 -20.53 5.75
C ALA A 338 -3.79 -20.53 6.94
N GLN A 339 -3.32 -20.10 8.11
CA GLN A 339 -4.17 -19.97 9.30
C GLN A 339 -5.30 -18.94 9.07
N LYS A 340 -4.97 -17.79 8.48
CA LYS A 340 -5.97 -16.79 8.12
C LYS A 340 -6.97 -17.34 7.11
N ALA A 341 -6.53 -18.01 6.06
CA ALA A 341 -7.43 -18.61 5.06
C ALA A 341 -8.38 -19.63 5.68
N LYS A 342 -7.91 -20.45 6.64
CA LYS A 342 -8.75 -21.38 7.39
C LYS A 342 -9.79 -20.65 8.25
N ALA A 343 -9.37 -19.63 9.00
CA ALA A 343 -10.28 -18.83 9.82
C ALA A 343 -11.34 -18.11 8.96
N ASP A 344 -10.95 -17.57 7.82
CA ASP A 344 -11.86 -16.91 6.88
C ASP A 344 -12.88 -17.91 6.29
N ALA A 345 -12.46 -19.14 6.01
CA ALA A 345 -13.36 -20.20 5.53
C ALA A 345 -14.37 -20.62 6.61
N GLU A 346 -13.94 -20.76 7.86
CA GLU A 346 -14.81 -21.05 9.00
C GLU A 346 -15.83 -19.92 9.25
N ALA A 347 -15.36 -18.67 9.23
CA ALA A 347 -16.23 -17.49 9.34
C ALA A 347 -17.26 -17.42 8.20
N SER A 348 -16.85 -17.72 6.97
CA SER A 348 -17.74 -17.77 5.81
C SER A 348 -18.80 -18.86 5.94
N LYS A 349 -18.43 -20.04 6.48
CA LYS A 349 -19.37 -21.13 6.73
C LYS A 349 -20.42 -20.70 7.75
N LYS A 350 -20.00 -20.15 8.90
CA LYS A 350 -20.92 -19.66 9.94
C LYS A 350 -21.86 -18.58 9.38
N LEU A 351 -21.34 -17.65 8.58
CA LEU A 351 -22.14 -16.61 7.96
C LEU A 351 -23.25 -17.17 7.04
N ARG A 352 -22.97 -18.27 6.30
CA ARG A 352 -23.99 -18.93 5.47
C ARG A 352 -25.09 -19.56 6.30
N GLU A 353 -24.75 -20.17 7.42
CA GLU A 353 -25.71 -20.73 8.36
C GLU A 353 -26.61 -19.62 8.94
N GLU A 354 -26.03 -18.47 9.31
CA GLU A 354 -26.77 -17.30 9.77
C GLU A 354 -27.66 -16.69 8.66
N ALA A 355 -27.18 -16.62 7.44
CA ALA A 355 -27.95 -16.13 6.28
C ALA A 355 -29.20 -17.00 6.05
N ALA A 356 -29.02 -18.32 6.06
CA ALA A 356 -30.14 -19.27 5.92
C ALA A 356 -31.18 -19.12 7.04
N ALA A 357 -30.74 -18.85 8.28
CA ALA A 357 -31.62 -18.65 9.41
C ALA A 357 -32.39 -17.32 9.37
N LYS A 358 -31.76 -16.24 8.95
CA LYS A 358 -32.34 -14.88 8.90
C LYS A 358 -33.21 -14.63 7.67
N GLY A 359 -32.87 -15.23 6.52
CA GLY A 359 -33.59 -15.06 5.26
C GLY A 359 -33.53 -13.68 4.62
N THR A 360 -32.70 -12.76 5.18
CA THR A 360 -32.57 -11.39 4.65
C THR A 360 -31.55 -11.27 3.54
N PHE A 361 -30.60 -12.17 3.49
CA PHE A 361 -29.59 -12.28 2.43
C PHE A 361 -29.25 -13.74 2.17
N SER A 362 -28.66 -14.02 1.02
CA SER A 362 -28.14 -15.34 0.68
C SER A 362 -26.80 -15.23 -0.05
N ILE A 363 -26.04 -16.31 -0.01
CA ILE A 363 -24.73 -16.39 -0.66
C ILE A 363 -24.76 -17.51 -1.68
N VAL A 364 -24.42 -17.18 -2.93
CA VAL A 364 -24.31 -18.13 -4.05
C VAL A 364 -22.84 -18.30 -4.40
N ASP A 365 -22.34 -19.53 -4.31
CA ASP A 365 -20.97 -19.84 -4.71
C ASP A 365 -20.87 -20.08 -6.21
N ILE A 366 -19.96 -19.39 -6.83
CA ILE A 366 -19.61 -19.56 -8.25
C ILE A 366 -18.27 -20.32 -8.30
N PRO A 367 -18.25 -21.54 -8.88
CA PRO A 367 -17.01 -22.27 -9.05
C PRO A 367 -15.98 -21.49 -9.87
N GLU A 368 -14.71 -21.47 -9.46
CA GLU A 368 -13.64 -20.75 -10.19
C GLU A 368 -13.50 -21.17 -11.66
N LYS A 369 -13.79 -22.47 -11.93
CA LYS A 369 -13.73 -23.01 -13.29
C LYS A 369 -14.96 -22.70 -14.14
N MET A 370 -16.00 -22.06 -13.57
CA MET A 370 -17.18 -21.67 -14.33
C MET A 370 -16.82 -20.57 -15.31
N ALA A 371 -17.19 -20.73 -16.57
CA ALA A 371 -17.02 -19.69 -17.57
C ALA A 371 -17.80 -18.44 -17.22
N ALA A 372 -17.21 -17.26 -17.36
CA ALA A 372 -17.82 -15.98 -16.99
C ALA A 372 -19.20 -15.77 -17.65
N GLY A 373 -19.37 -16.17 -18.90
CA GLY A 373 -20.65 -16.08 -19.62
C GLY A 373 -21.80 -16.89 -19.00
N LYS A 374 -21.49 -17.85 -18.11
CA LYS A 374 -22.50 -18.66 -17.41
C LYS A 374 -22.87 -18.12 -16.03
N ILE A 375 -22.10 -17.19 -15.49
CA ILE A 375 -22.27 -16.69 -14.11
C ILE A 375 -23.63 -16.00 -13.97
N ILE A 376 -23.92 -15.03 -14.84
CA ILE A 376 -25.18 -14.28 -14.76
C ILE A 376 -26.36 -15.22 -15.00
N GLU A 377 -26.30 -16.09 -16.02
CA GLU A 377 -27.32 -17.08 -16.27
C GLU A 377 -27.62 -17.95 -15.04
N THR A 378 -26.56 -18.40 -14.35
CA THR A 378 -26.68 -19.22 -13.12
C THR A 378 -27.35 -18.43 -11.98
N LEU A 379 -26.96 -17.16 -11.81
CA LEU A 379 -27.48 -16.32 -10.73
C LEU A 379 -28.96 -15.95 -10.94
N ILE A 380 -29.39 -15.71 -12.17
CA ILE A 380 -30.77 -15.29 -12.48
C ILE A 380 -31.73 -16.46 -12.69
N ALA A 381 -31.22 -17.65 -13.02
CA ALA A 381 -32.05 -18.82 -13.33
C ALA A 381 -33.13 -19.16 -12.28
N PRO A 382 -32.86 -19.08 -10.94
CA PRO A 382 -33.90 -19.34 -9.92
C PRO A 382 -35.02 -18.28 -9.90
N TYR A 383 -34.86 -17.16 -10.57
CA TYR A 383 -35.73 -15.99 -10.46
C TYR A 383 -36.45 -15.65 -11.78
N LYS A 384 -36.70 -16.67 -12.63
CA LYS A 384 -37.47 -16.49 -13.87
C LYS A 384 -38.83 -15.85 -13.57
N GLY A 385 -39.22 -14.88 -14.40
CA GLY A 385 -40.44 -14.12 -14.21
C GLY A 385 -40.35 -12.98 -13.19
N LYS A 386 -39.18 -12.70 -12.67
CA LYS A 386 -38.90 -11.57 -11.77
C LYS A 386 -38.01 -10.54 -12.45
N THR A 387 -38.20 -9.28 -12.13
CA THR A 387 -37.26 -8.23 -12.48
C THR A 387 -36.06 -8.33 -11.54
N ILE A 388 -34.84 -8.21 -12.08
CA ILE A 388 -33.61 -8.41 -11.33
C ILE A 388 -32.72 -7.17 -11.50
N LEU A 389 -32.24 -6.63 -10.38
CA LEU A 389 -31.16 -5.63 -10.37
C LEU A 389 -29.85 -6.32 -9.99
N ILE A 390 -28.86 -6.26 -10.86
CA ILE A 390 -27.49 -6.70 -10.61
C ILE A 390 -26.65 -5.47 -10.32
N ASP A 391 -25.91 -5.47 -9.20
CA ASP A 391 -24.97 -4.43 -8.77
C ASP A 391 -23.56 -5.03 -8.71
N PHE A 392 -22.68 -4.58 -9.61
CA PHE A 392 -21.25 -4.89 -9.56
C PHE A 392 -20.54 -3.93 -8.61
N TRP A 393 -19.98 -4.46 -7.55
CA TRP A 393 -19.41 -3.66 -6.47
C TRP A 393 -18.19 -4.30 -5.84
N ASN A 394 -17.48 -3.57 -4.98
CA ASN A 394 -16.42 -4.13 -4.13
C ASN A 394 -16.38 -3.42 -2.77
N THR A 395 -15.85 -4.10 -1.74
CA THR A 395 -15.81 -3.58 -0.36
C THR A 395 -15.03 -2.27 -0.22
N TRP A 396 -14.04 -2.05 -1.04
CA TRP A 396 -13.22 -0.84 -1.10
C TRP A 396 -13.86 0.30 -1.92
N CYS A 397 -14.91 0.01 -2.69
CA CYS A 397 -15.59 0.97 -3.55
C CYS A 397 -16.48 1.90 -2.73
N MET A 398 -15.98 3.07 -2.36
CA MET A 398 -16.75 4.06 -1.58
C MET A 398 -18.02 4.54 -2.31
N PRO A 399 -17.99 4.85 -3.63
CA PRO A 399 -19.21 5.21 -4.38
C PRO A 399 -20.29 4.12 -4.32
N CYS A 400 -19.89 2.84 -4.47
CA CYS A 400 -20.81 1.71 -4.38
C CYS A 400 -21.52 1.66 -3.02
N ARG A 401 -20.74 1.77 -1.94
CA ARG A 401 -21.26 1.74 -0.56
C ARG A 401 -22.20 2.90 -0.25
N THR A 402 -21.92 4.08 -0.81
CA THR A 402 -22.79 5.25 -0.69
C THR A 402 -24.09 5.04 -1.45
N ALA A 403 -24.01 4.53 -2.69
CA ALA A 403 -25.18 4.24 -3.51
C ALA A 403 -26.10 3.19 -2.87
N MET A 404 -25.55 2.10 -2.31
CA MET A 404 -26.32 1.06 -1.59
C MET A 404 -27.16 1.65 -0.44
N LYS A 405 -26.62 2.62 0.30
CA LYS A 405 -27.41 3.31 1.35
C LYS A 405 -28.58 4.09 0.77
N SER A 406 -28.35 4.75 -0.38
CA SER A 406 -29.39 5.50 -1.09
C SER A 406 -30.46 4.60 -1.73
N ILE A 407 -30.09 3.38 -2.14
CA ILE A 407 -31.00 2.39 -2.75
C ILE A 407 -31.89 1.69 -1.71
N LYS A 408 -31.50 1.68 -0.42
CA LYS A 408 -32.22 0.97 0.61
C LYS A 408 -33.73 1.27 0.67
N PRO A 409 -34.22 2.54 0.57
CA PRO A 409 -35.66 2.83 0.52
C PRO A 409 -36.35 2.22 -0.71
N ILE A 410 -35.69 2.21 -1.86
CA ILE A 410 -36.26 1.61 -3.10
C ILE A 410 -36.51 0.11 -2.87
N LYS A 411 -35.61 -0.58 -2.19
CA LYS A 411 -35.76 -2.02 -1.89
C LYS A 411 -36.93 -2.30 -0.98
N GLU A 412 -37.24 -1.39 -0.06
CA GLU A 412 -38.40 -1.50 0.85
C GLU A 412 -39.72 -1.27 0.10
N GLU A 413 -39.73 -0.40 -0.91
CA GLU A 413 -40.89 -0.14 -1.77
C GLU A 413 -41.09 -1.21 -2.84
N MET A 414 -40.00 -1.71 -3.46
CA MET A 414 -40.02 -2.62 -4.61
C MET A 414 -39.58 -4.04 -4.22
N LYS A 415 -40.33 -4.67 -3.31
CA LYS A 415 -40.02 -6.00 -2.74
C LYS A 415 -40.11 -7.14 -3.78
N ASP A 416 -40.78 -6.92 -4.90
CA ASP A 416 -40.92 -7.91 -5.98
C ASP A 416 -39.66 -8.04 -6.83
N ILE A 417 -38.75 -7.09 -6.73
CA ILE A 417 -37.47 -7.08 -7.45
C ILE A 417 -36.44 -7.91 -6.71
N VAL A 418 -35.69 -8.70 -7.45
CA VAL A 418 -34.56 -9.47 -6.95
C VAL A 418 -33.30 -8.62 -7.05
N TYR A 419 -32.55 -8.50 -5.95
CA TYR A 419 -31.32 -7.74 -5.88
C TYR A 419 -30.12 -8.70 -5.78
N ILE A 420 -29.24 -8.67 -6.77
CA ILE A 420 -28.03 -9.50 -6.85
C ILE A 420 -26.79 -8.61 -6.77
N TYR A 421 -25.87 -8.92 -5.88
CA TYR A 421 -24.64 -8.18 -5.64
C TYR A 421 -23.45 -9.04 -6.02
N ILE A 422 -22.66 -8.60 -6.99
CA ILE A 422 -21.47 -9.31 -7.47
C ILE A 422 -20.24 -8.53 -7.07
N ALA A 423 -19.43 -9.11 -6.20
CA ALA A 423 -18.10 -8.63 -5.86
C ALA A 423 -17.04 -9.55 -6.47
N ASP A 424 -15.81 -9.06 -6.59
CA ASP A 424 -14.68 -9.90 -7.01
C ASP A 424 -13.68 -10.15 -5.86
N ALA A 425 -12.64 -10.94 -6.17
CA ALA A 425 -11.65 -11.35 -5.21
C ALA A 425 -10.75 -10.20 -4.70
N THR A 426 -10.85 -8.98 -5.25
CA THR A 426 -10.21 -7.78 -4.69
C THR A 426 -10.90 -7.27 -3.43
N SER A 427 -12.14 -7.71 -3.17
CA SER A 427 -12.82 -7.56 -1.88
C SER A 427 -12.26 -8.61 -0.91
N PRO A 428 -11.48 -8.25 0.13
CA PRO A 428 -11.03 -9.22 1.12
C PRO A 428 -12.20 -9.94 1.74
N ILE A 429 -12.09 -11.28 1.90
CA ILE A 429 -13.20 -12.13 2.30
C ILE A 429 -13.74 -11.78 3.69
N ASP A 430 -12.87 -11.42 4.63
CA ASP A 430 -13.23 -10.95 5.95
C ASP A 430 -14.07 -9.67 5.90
N LYS A 431 -13.69 -8.71 5.05
CA LYS A 431 -14.44 -7.46 4.87
C LYS A 431 -15.76 -7.66 4.13
N TRP A 432 -15.77 -8.56 3.16
CA TRP A 432 -16.99 -8.91 2.45
C TRP A 432 -17.99 -9.60 3.40
N ASN A 433 -17.53 -10.57 4.21
CA ASN A 433 -18.33 -11.24 5.22
C ASN A 433 -18.87 -10.29 6.30
N GLU A 434 -18.10 -9.26 6.68
CA GLU A 434 -18.53 -8.22 7.63
C GLU A 434 -19.67 -7.35 7.07
N MET A 435 -19.65 -7.11 5.76
CA MET A 435 -20.55 -6.09 5.15
C MET A 435 -21.87 -6.67 4.63
N ILE A 436 -21.87 -7.88 4.08
CA ILE A 436 -23.05 -8.40 3.37
C ILE A 436 -24.28 -8.66 4.26
N PRO A 437 -24.19 -8.94 5.57
CA PRO A 437 -25.38 -9.08 6.43
C PRO A 437 -26.26 -7.84 6.48
N ASP A 438 -25.69 -6.67 6.29
CA ASP A 438 -26.42 -5.39 6.27
C ASP A 438 -26.96 -5.03 4.87
N ILE A 439 -26.64 -5.83 3.86
CA ILE A 439 -27.03 -5.62 2.46
C ILE A 439 -27.98 -6.74 2.06
N HIS A 440 -29.29 -6.52 2.22
CA HIS A 440 -30.29 -7.55 1.89
C HIS A 440 -30.23 -7.91 0.42
N GLY A 441 -30.28 -9.19 0.07
CA GLY A 441 -30.27 -9.70 -1.30
C GLY A 441 -29.36 -10.91 -1.49
N ILE A 442 -29.00 -11.17 -2.73
CA ILE A 442 -28.22 -12.33 -3.13
C ILE A 442 -26.80 -11.88 -3.39
N HIS A 443 -25.84 -12.49 -2.73
CA HIS A 443 -24.44 -12.13 -2.83
C HIS A 443 -23.62 -13.22 -3.48
N THR A 444 -22.71 -12.82 -4.34
CA THR A 444 -21.65 -13.70 -4.83
C THR A 444 -20.33 -12.98 -4.86
N ARG A 445 -19.26 -13.74 -4.70
CA ARG A 445 -17.88 -13.25 -4.82
C ARG A 445 -17.13 -14.14 -5.82
N ILE A 446 -16.78 -13.56 -6.96
CA ILE A 446 -16.16 -14.26 -8.09
C ILE A 446 -14.64 -14.05 -8.12
N SER A 447 -13.94 -14.86 -8.90
CA SER A 447 -12.49 -14.70 -9.09
C SER A 447 -12.17 -13.46 -9.97
N ASN A 448 -10.93 -12.95 -9.86
CA ASN A 448 -10.51 -11.80 -10.69
C ASN A 448 -10.55 -12.10 -12.20
N PRO A 449 -10.14 -13.29 -12.70
CA PRO A 449 -10.33 -13.63 -14.11
C PRO A 449 -11.79 -13.59 -14.55
N GLN A 450 -12.70 -14.13 -13.73
CA GLN A 450 -14.15 -14.10 -14.02
C GLN A 450 -14.69 -12.66 -14.04
N SER A 451 -14.27 -11.82 -13.09
CA SER A 451 -14.65 -10.40 -13.03
C SER A 451 -14.16 -9.64 -14.28
N THR A 452 -12.90 -9.87 -14.67
CA THR A 452 -12.33 -9.25 -15.88
C THR A 452 -13.09 -9.65 -17.14
N GLU A 453 -13.48 -10.91 -17.26
CA GLU A 453 -14.23 -11.36 -18.44
C GLU A 453 -15.67 -10.86 -18.44
N LEU A 454 -16.34 -10.81 -17.28
CA LEU A 454 -17.68 -10.20 -17.15
C LEU A 454 -17.65 -8.72 -17.49
N SER A 455 -16.64 -7.98 -17.05
CA SER A 455 -16.52 -6.55 -17.36
C SER A 455 -16.39 -6.30 -18.87
N LYS A 456 -15.66 -7.16 -19.58
CA LYS A 456 -15.61 -7.12 -21.06
C LYS A 456 -16.95 -7.46 -21.71
N GLN A 457 -17.59 -8.55 -21.25
CA GLN A 457 -18.86 -9.02 -21.78
C GLN A 457 -19.98 -7.97 -21.61
N TYR A 458 -19.98 -7.29 -20.48
CA TYR A 458 -20.95 -6.24 -20.16
C TYR A 458 -20.44 -4.83 -20.50
N ASN A 459 -19.25 -4.72 -21.09
CA ASN A 459 -18.64 -3.45 -21.53
C ASN A 459 -18.65 -2.37 -20.46
N PHE A 460 -18.06 -2.65 -19.29
CA PHE A 460 -17.84 -1.67 -18.24
C PHE A 460 -16.39 -1.74 -17.72
N ASP A 461 -15.86 -0.61 -17.29
CA ASP A 461 -14.49 -0.42 -16.81
C ASP A 461 -14.43 0.14 -15.37
N ALA A 462 -15.58 0.43 -14.78
CA ALA A 462 -15.69 1.00 -13.44
C ALA A 462 -16.89 0.44 -12.66
N ILE A 463 -16.86 0.60 -11.35
CA ILE A 463 -17.93 0.24 -10.41
C ILE A 463 -18.31 1.46 -9.53
N PRO A 464 -19.59 1.56 -9.09
CA PRO A 464 -20.68 0.60 -9.31
C PRO A 464 -21.11 0.53 -10.78
N THR A 465 -21.54 -0.64 -11.22
CA THR A 465 -22.26 -0.81 -12.49
C THR A 465 -23.54 -1.59 -12.23
N TYR A 466 -24.65 -1.05 -12.73
CA TYR A 466 -25.99 -1.60 -12.56
C TYR A 466 -26.48 -2.21 -13.85
N VAL A 467 -27.06 -3.41 -13.76
CA VAL A 467 -27.72 -4.09 -14.87
C VAL A 467 -29.11 -4.49 -14.44
N ILE A 468 -30.13 -4.19 -15.25
CA ILE A 468 -31.50 -4.64 -14.99
C ILE A 468 -31.87 -5.69 -16.02
N ILE A 469 -32.37 -6.83 -15.53
CA ILE A 469 -32.94 -7.93 -16.30
C ILE A 469 -34.46 -7.90 -16.10
N ASP A 470 -35.21 -7.96 -17.17
CA ASP A 470 -36.68 -8.00 -17.15
C ASP A 470 -37.22 -9.38 -16.78
N LYS A 471 -38.55 -9.49 -16.68
CA LYS A 471 -39.25 -10.74 -16.36
C LYS A 471 -39.05 -11.83 -17.43
N GLN A 472 -38.69 -11.47 -18.64
CA GLN A 472 -38.39 -12.36 -19.76
C GLN A 472 -36.91 -12.85 -19.77
N GLY A 473 -36.08 -12.25 -18.93
CA GLY A 473 -34.65 -12.58 -18.81
C GLY A 473 -33.76 -11.74 -19.75
N HIS A 474 -34.26 -10.67 -20.33
CA HIS A 474 -33.49 -9.79 -21.22
C HIS A 474 -32.83 -8.66 -20.43
N LYS A 475 -31.59 -8.34 -20.77
CA LYS A 475 -30.93 -7.14 -20.28
C LYS A 475 -31.52 -5.92 -20.93
N ILE A 476 -32.23 -5.09 -20.18
CA ILE A 476 -32.93 -3.90 -20.69
C ILE A 476 -32.32 -2.57 -20.24
N TYR A 477 -31.43 -2.61 -19.22
CA TYR A 477 -30.80 -1.41 -18.71
C TYR A 477 -29.37 -1.74 -18.25
N GLN A 478 -28.48 -0.79 -18.47
CA GLN A 478 -27.13 -0.82 -17.88
C GLN A 478 -26.64 0.60 -17.67
N HIS A 479 -25.99 0.85 -16.50
CA HIS A 479 -25.40 2.14 -16.20
C HIS A 479 -24.15 1.96 -15.34
N THR A 480 -23.04 2.57 -15.74
CA THR A 480 -21.80 2.65 -14.96
C THR A 480 -21.79 3.95 -14.16
N GLY A 481 -21.50 3.86 -12.87
CA GLY A 481 -21.75 4.91 -11.89
C GLY A 481 -23.14 4.81 -11.27
N PHE A 482 -23.39 5.56 -10.21
CA PHE A 482 -24.73 5.64 -9.62
C PHE A 482 -25.60 6.63 -10.39
N PRO A 483 -26.71 6.19 -11.04
CA PRO A 483 -27.51 7.06 -11.89
C PRO A 483 -28.39 8.06 -11.10
N GLY A 484 -28.42 7.94 -9.77
CA GLY A 484 -29.36 8.62 -8.91
C GLY A 484 -30.61 7.79 -8.61
N ILE A 485 -31.30 8.17 -7.54
CA ILE A 485 -32.44 7.39 -7.01
C ILE A 485 -33.59 7.36 -8.00
N GLU A 486 -33.97 8.52 -8.55
CA GLU A 486 -35.13 8.67 -9.43
C GLU A 486 -34.93 7.90 -10.74
N ALA A 487 -33.77 8.05 -11.38
CA ALA A 487 -33.47 7.34 -12.62
C ALA A 487 -33.43 5.81 -12.43
N LEU A 488 -32.86 5.33 -11.32
CA LEU A 488 -32.84 3.90 -11.03
C LEU A 488 -34.25 3.36 -10.73
N LYS A 489 -35.04 4.10 -9.96
CA LYS A 489 -36.43 3.73 -9.64
C LYS A 489 -37.31 3.70 -10.88
N GLU A 490 -37.16 4.68 -11.77
CA GLU A 490 -37.86 4.71 -13.05
C GLU A 490 -37.50 3.49 -13.92
N ALA A 491 -36.21 3.21 -14.07
CA ALA A 491 -35.75 2.05 -14.85
C ALA A 491 -36.29 0.73 -14.29
N LEU A 492 -36.28 0.55 -12.96
CA LEU A 492 -36.83 -0.62 -12.28
C LEU A 492 -38.37 -0.73 -12.47
N THR A 493 -39.06 0.39 -12.35
CA THR A 493 -40.52 0.44 -12.56
C THR A 493 -40.90 0.03 -13.99
N ASN A 494 -40.17 0.52 -14.98
CA ASN A 494 -40.39 0.15 -16.38
C ASN A 494 -40.05 -1.31 -16.65
N ALA A 495 -39.00 -1.84 -16.03
CA ALA A 495 -38.65 -3.26 -16.13
C ALA A 495 -39.66 -4.21 -15.46
N ASN A 496 -40.41 -3.72 -14.49
CA ASN A 496 -41.32 -4.55 -13.68
C ASN A 496 -42.76 -4.56 -14.22
N LYS A 497 -43.05 -3.81 -15.28
CA LYS A 497 -44.33 -3.87 -16.00
C LYS A 497 -44.41 -5.20 -16.76
#